data_097c71df1b7308b566c034736f49fd4c
#
_entry.id   097c71df1b7308b566c034736f49fd4c
#
_cell.length_a   1.000
_cell.length_b   1.000
_cell.length_c   1.000
_cell.angle_alpha   90.00
_cell.angle_beta   90.00
_cell.angle_gamma   90.00
#
_symmetry.space_group_name_H-M   'P 1'
#
loop_
_entity.id
_entity.type
_entity.pdbx_description
1 polymer ?
#
loop_
_entity_poly.entity_id
_entity_poly.type
_entity_poly.pdbx_seq_one_letter_code
_entity_poly.pdbx_strand_id
1 'polypeptide(L)'
;MISVRIGGAAVRIHFSFFVFNALIFLMRSSSLILSFYGVCLLHESGHLAALKLTGGRISSVDISGAGAVINTRKGGIATAKNRLIVLLAGPAANIFAYLMLSLFGCHGKFPQLSLIAAVYNMLPYHSLDGGAIVSLFSVGTAYERAVNSILTAFKMLVIAVSAAAAYFVGREAFPLFAASLALFTGDIARRR
;
A
#
# COMPACT_ATOMS: atom_id res chain seq x y z
N MET A 1 -14.13 8.47 14.48
CA MET A 1 -12.68 8.70 14.38
C MET A 1 -12.11 8.78 15.79
N ILE A 2 -11.18 7.90 16.11
CA ILE A 2 -10.49 7.88 17.41
C ILE A 2 -9.11 8.51 17.17
N SER A 3 -8.70 9.47 18.01
CA SER A 3 -7.38 10.11 17.87
C SER A 3 -6.62 10.07 19.19
N VAL A 4 -5.38 9.59 19.13
CA VAL A 4 -4.46 9.51 20.28
C VAL A 4 -3.14 10.17 19.89
N ARG A 5 -2.46 10.87 20.82
CA ARG A 5 -1.12 11.42 20.59
C ARG A 5 -0.07 10.53 21.22
N ILE A 6 0.89 10.06 20.41
CA ILE A 6 2.00 9.21 20.86
C ILE A 6 3.30 9.86 20.39
N GLY A 7 4.19 10.22 21.32
CA GLY A 7 5.52 10.77 20.98
C GLY A 7 5.49 12.06 20.14
N GLY A 8 4.41 12.87 20.23
CA GLY A 8 4.26 14.11 19.47
C GLY A 8 3.65 13.93 18.07
N ALA A 9 3.35 12.69 17.64
CA ALA A 9 2.58 12.36 16.44
C ALA A 9 1.11 12.06 16.81
N ALA A 10 0.17 12.47 15.95
CA ALA A 10 -1.25 12.15 16.10
C ALA A 10 -1.53 10.83 15.37
N VAL A 11 -2.01 9.82 16.11
CA VAL A 11 -2.52 8.58 15.53
C VAL A 11 -4.04 8.69 15.43
N ARG A 12 -4.58 8.59 14.22
CA ARG A 12 -6.01 8.68 13.93
C ARG A 12 -6.49 7.37 13.35
N ILE A 13 -7.49 6.77 13.99
CA ILE A 13 -8.12 5.53 13.54
C ILE A 13 -9.52 5.86 13.02
N HIS A 14 -9.73 5.62 11.73
CA HIS A 14 -11.01 5.84 11.07
C HIS A 14 -11.98 4.68 11.34
N PHE A 15 -13.27 4.97 11.34
CA PHE A 15 -14.31 3.95 11.55
C PHE A 15 -14.25 2.84 10.50
N SER A 16 -13.87 3.17 9.25
CA SER A 16 -13.68 2.19 8.18
C SER A 16 -12.66 1.08 8.51
N PHE A 17 -11.67 1.35 9.37
CA PHE A 17 -10.76 0.33 9.87
C PHE A 17 -11.50 -0.78 10.62
N PHE A 18 -12.39 -0.42 11.53
CA PHE A 18 -13.14 -1.39 12.33
C PHE A 18 -14.11 -2.21 11.47
N VAL A 19 -14.81 -1.55 10.52
CA VAL A 19 -15.71 -2.23 9.59
C VAL A 19 -14.96 -3.23 8.71
N PHE A 20 -13.84 -2.82 8.12
CA PHE A 20 -13.02 -3.68 7.29
C PHE A 20 -12.48 -4.89 8.06
N ASN A 21 -11.99 -4.66 9.29
CA ASN A 21 -11.52 -5.73 10.15
C ASN A 21 -12.63 -6.71 10.53
N ALA A 22 -13.81 -6.21 10.89
CA ALA A 22 -14.95 -7.06 11.20
C ALA A 22 -15.33 -7.96 10.01
N LEU A 23 -15.34 -7.43 8.79
CA LEU A 23 -15.59 -8.19 7.58
C LEU A 23 -14.52 -9.27 7.33
N ILE A 24 -13.24 -8.94 7.51
CA ILE A 24 -12.15 -9.92 7.37
C ILE A 24 -12.29 -11.05 8.38
N PHE A 25 -12.58 -10.74 9.65
CA PHE A 25 -12.76 -11.75 10.70
C PHE A 25 -13.93 -12.69 10.43
N LEU A 26 -14.99 -12.20 9.78
CA LEU A 26 -16.15 -13.03 9.40
C LEU A 26 -15.86 -13.98 8.23
N MET A 27 -14.88 -13.66 7.37
CA MET A 27 -14.72 -14.35 6.07
C MET A 27 -13.54 -15.32 6.03
N ARG A 28 -12.61 -15.34 7.01
CA ARG A 28 -11.31 -16.04 6.82
C ARG A 28 -10.79 -16.77 8.05
N SER A 29 -9.88 -17.73 7.80
CA SER A 29 -9.19 -18.47 8.85
C SER A 29 -8.22 -17.56 9.63
N SER A 30 -8.10 -17.78 10.94
CA SER A 30 -7.23 -17.02 11.83
C SER A 30 -5.77 -16.94 11.39
N SER A 31 -5.24 -18.02 10.81
CA SER A 31 -3.84 -18.08 10.30
C SER A 31 -3.60 -17.13 9.13
N LEU A 32 -4.56 -16.99 8.20
CA LEU A 32 -4.44 -16.06 7.07
C LEU A 32 -4.49 -14.60 7.56
N ILE A 33 -5.39 -14.33 8.51
CA ILE A 33 -5.56 -13.01 9.11
C ILE A 33 -4.28 -12.57 9.82
N LEU A 34 -3.71 -13.43 10.65
CA LEU A 34 -2.46 -13.14 11.37
C LEU A 34 -1.30 -12.87 10.40
N SER A 35 -1.18 -13.70 9.35
CA SER A 35 -0.16 -13.49 8.31
C SER A 35 -0.36 -12.17 7.57
N PHE A 36 -1.58 -11.81 7.23
CA PHE A 36 -1.89 -10.55 6.55
C PHE A 36 -1.49 -9.33 7.40
N TYR A 37 -1.90 -9.29 8.67
CA TYR A 37 -1.51 -8.18 9.55
C TYR A 37 -0.01 -8.12 9.82
N GLY A 38 0.65 -9.28 9.97
CA GLY A 38 2.10 -9.35 10.11
C GLY A 38 2.83 -8.76 8.89
N VAL A 39 2.35 -9.07 7.68
CA VAL A 39 2.89 -8.52 6.43
C VAL A 39 2.67 -7.02 6.33
N CYS A 40 1.47 -6.53 6.68
CA CYS A 40 1.20 -5.08 6.70
C CYS A 40 2.07 -4.37 7.74
N LEU A 41 2.21 -4.91 8.95
CA LEU A 41 3.04 -4.33 9.99
C LEU A 41 4.52 -4.28 9.57
N LEU A 42 5.02 -5.33 8.94
CA LEU A 42 6.39 -5.37 8.41
C LEU A 42 6.60 -4.30 7.34
N HIS A 43 5.66 -4.17 6.41
CA HIS A 43 5.67 -3.14 5.36
C HIS A 43 5.76 -1.73 5.95
N GLU A 44 4.84 -1.38 6.85
CA GLU A 44 4.82 -0.07 7.51
C GLU A 44 6.06 0.18 8.36
N SER A 45 6.60 -0.87 9.02
CA SER A 45 7.84 -0.76 9.77
C SER A 45 9.04 -0.44 8.89
N GLY A 46 9.06 -0.93 7.64
CA GLY A 46 10.06 -0.56 6.63
C GLY A 46 10.06 0.94 6.34
N HIS A 47 8.88 1.51 6.07
CA HIS A 47 8.73 2.96 5.88
C HIS A 47 9.16 3.77 7.11
N LEU A 48 8.74 3.34 8.30
CA LEU A 48 9.09 4.04 9.55
C LEU A 48 10.58 3.99 9.83
N ALA A 49 11.24 2.85 9.60
CA ALA A 49 12.70 2.72 9.76
C ALA A 49 13.46 3.65 8.81
N ALA A 50 13.09 3.63 7.52
CA ALA A 50 13.71 4.51 6.52
C ALA A 50 13.45 5.98 6.80
N LEU A 51 12.23 6.34 7.23
CA LEU A 51 11.89 7.70 7.62
C LEU A 51 12.77 8.19 8.77
N LYS A 52 12.96 7.36 9.80
CA LYS A 52 13.84 7.67 10.94
C LYS A 52 15.28 7.83 10.52
N LEU A 53 15.81 6.93 9.66
CA LEU A 53 17.17 6.96 9.15
C LEU A 53 17.43 8.19 8.26
N THR A 54 16.43 8.67 7.52
CA THR A 54 16.52 9.87 6.68
C THR A 54 16.26 11.18 7.44
N GLY A 55 16.11 11.12 8.77
CA GLY A 55 15.85 12.28 9.62
C GLY A 55 14.44 12.85 9.53
N GLY A 56 13.51 12.09 8.94
CA GLY A 56 12.12 12.50 8.81
C GLY A 56 11.39 12.55 10.15
N ARG A 57 10.43 13.48 10.27
CA ARG A 57 9.60 13.63 11.48
C ARG A 57 8.14 13.34 11.15
N ILE A 58 7.54 12.40 11.89
CA ILE A 58 6.12 12.04 11.74
C ILE A 58 5.26 13.16 12.33
N SER A 59 4.24 13.55 11.58
CA SER A 59 3.20 14.47 12.03
C SER A 59 1.96 13.72 12.50
N SER A 60 1.47 12.79 11.67
CA SER A 60 0.35 11.92 12.01
C SER A 60 0.43 10.58 11.27
N VAL A 61 -0.23 9.58 11.83
CA VAL A 61 -0.50 8.29 11.21
C VAL A 61 -2.01 8.12 11.15
N ASP A 62 -2.55 8.01 9.94
CA ASP A 62 -3.97 7.84 9.69
C ASP A 62 -4.24 6.40 9.29
N ILE A 63 -4.93 5.64 10.14
CA ILE A 63 -5.26 4.22 9.92
C ILE A 63 -6.71 4.10 9.48
N SER A 64 -6.92 3.52 8.30
CA SER A 64 -8.24 3.32 7.70
C SER A 64 -8.41 1.89 7.18
N GLY A 65 -9.59 1.53 6.71
CA GLY A 65 -9.82 0.24 6.04
C GLY A 65 -9.01 0.05 4.75
N ALA A 66 -8.49 1.13 4.18
CA ALA A 66 -7.64 1.10 2.99
C ALA A 66 -6.13 1.01 3.32
N GLY A 67 -5.75 0.95 4.59
CA GLY A 67 -4.36 0.90 5.05
C GLY A 67 -3.98 2.06 5.98
N ALA A 68 -2.68 2.21 6.24
CA ALA A 68 -2.11 3.28 7.03
C ALA A 68 -1.46 4.34 6.13
N VAL A 69 -1.64 5.61 6.48
CA VAL A 69 -1.00 6.75 5.80
C VAL A 69 -0.15 7.52 6.81
N ILE A 70 1.15 7.54 6.57
CA ILE A 70 2.10 8.25 7.42
C ILE A 70 2.31 9.66 6.86
N ASN A 71 1.85 10.66 7.60
CA ASN A 71 2.05 12.05 7.25
C ASN A 71 3.30 12.59 7.94
N THR A 72 4.16 13.24 7.17
CA THR A 72 5.37 13.89 7.69
C THR A 72 5.15 15.38 7.91
N ARG A 73 5.87 16.00 8.82
CA ARG A 73 5.85 17.46 8.99
C ARG A 73 6.41 18.15 7.74
N LYS A 74 5.92 19.36 7.43
CA LYS A 74 6.48 20.20 6.35
C LYS A 74 8.00 20.33 6.58
N GLY A 75 8.78 19.97 5.55
CA GLY A 75 10.26 19.89 5.66
C GLY A 75 10.79 18.59 6.30
N GLY A 76 9.92 17.62 6.63
CA GLY A 76 10.29 16.38 7.31
C GLY A 76 11.10 15.38 6.46
N ILE A 77 11.07 15.49 5.13
CA ILE A 77 11.95 14.75 4.22
C ILE A 77 12.59 15.78 3.29
N ALA A 78 13.90 16.01 3.47
CA ALA A 78 14.59 17.14 2.87
C ALA A 78 14.81 17.03 1.35
N THR A 79 14.84 15.82 0.79
CA THR A 79 15.17 15.60 -0.63
C THR A 79 14.27 14.55 -1.30
N ALA A 80 14.12 14.66 -2.64
CA ALA A 80 13.42 13.65 -3.44
C ALA A 80 14.05 12.24 -3.27
N LYS A 81 15.38 12.18 -3.14
CA LYS A 81 16.12 10.94 -2.88
C LYS A 81 15.66 10.27 -1.57
N ASN A 82 15.61 11.04 -0.47
CA ASN A 82 15.17 10.51 0.82
C ASN A 82 13.71 10.04 0.76
N ARG A 83 12.85 10.78 0.05
CA ARG A 83 11.46 10.38 -0.16
C ARG A 83 11.33 9.08 -0.94
N LEU A 84 12.15 8.90 -1.98
CA LEU A 84 12.22 7.65 -2.74
C LEU A 84 12.67 6.48 -1.85
N ILE A 85 13.71 6.67 -1.03
CA ILE A 85 14.20 5.66 -0.09
C ILE A 85 13.07 5.23 0.87
N VAL A 86 12.34 6.18 1.43
CA VAL A 86 11.21 5.87 2.32
C VAL A 86 10.13 5.09 1.59
N LEU A 87 9.73 5.50 0.37
CA LEU A 87 8.70 4.81 -0.41
C LEU A 87 9.09 3.40 -0.82
N LEU A 88 10.35 3.15 -1.13
CA LEU A 88 10.84 1.81 -1.49
C LEU A 88 11.03 0.89 -0.27
N ALA A 89 11.20 1.43 0.93
CA ALA A 89 11.55 0.67 2.12
C ALA A 89 10.46 -0.31 2.56
N GLY A 90 9.17 0.03 2.41
CA GLY A 90 8.06 -0.87 2.72
C GLY A 90 8.06 -2.12 1.82
N PRO A 91 7.97 -1.94 0.48
CA PRO A 91 8.08 -3.07 -0.45
C PRO A 91 9.38 -3.86 -0.28
N ALA A 92 10.52 -3.19 -0.05
CA ALA A 92 11.81 -3.85 0.17
C ALA A 92 11.82 -4.72 1.43
N ALA A 93 11.20 -4.27 2.53
CA ALA A 93 11.07 -5.08 3.75
C ALA A 93 10.28 -6.37 3.49
N ASN A 94 9.21 -6.29 2.72
CA ASN A 94 8.41 -7.46 2.36
C ASN A 94 9.15 -8.41 1.40
N ILE A 95 9.89 -7.89 0.40
CA ILE A 95 10.73 -8.71 -0.48
C ILE A 95 11.83 -9.41 0.33
N PHE A 96 12.48 -8.68 1.23
CA PHE A 96 13.51 -9.22 2.09
C PHE A 96 12.99 -10.38 2.95
N ALA A 97 11.81 -10.20 3.58
CA ALA A 97 11.18 -11.26 4.37
C ALA A 97 10.85 -12.50 3.51
N TYR A 98 10.30 -12.29 2.31
CA TYR A 98 10.03 -13.37 1.36
C TYR A 98 11.31 -14.16 1.04
N LEU A 99 12.38 -13.47 0.66
CA LEU A 99 13.65 -14.09 0.29
C LEU A 99 14.28 -14.85 1.46
N MET A 100 14.36 -14.22 2.62
CA MET A 100 14.94 -14.85 3.82
C MET A 100 14.16 -16.09 4.22
N LEU A 101 12.86 -16.01 4.36
CA LEU A 101 12.04 -17.16 4.74
C LEU A 101 12.08 -18.29 3.70
N SER A 102 12.11 -17.94 2.41
CA SER A 102 12.23 -18.93 1.34
C SER A 102 13.57 -19.65 1.35
N LEU A 103 14.68 -18.94 1.64
CA LEU A 103 16.01 -19.53 1.79
C LEU A 103 16.09 -20.53 2.95
N PHE A 104 15.35 -20.29 4.03
CA PHE A 104 15.23 -21.22 5.17
C PHE A 104 14.15 -22.31 4.99
N GLY A 105 13.60 -22.46 3.78
CA GLY A 105 12.59 -23.48 3.48
C GLY A 105 11.20 -23.19 4.04
N CYS A 106 10.94 -21.97 4.53
CA CYS A 106 9.65 -21.57 5.05
C CYS A 106 8.74 -21.10 3.91
N HIS A 107 7.91 -21.99 3.34
CA HIS A 107 7.00 -21.70 2.22
C HIS A 107 5.55 -21.51 2.66
N GLY A 108 5.32 -20.94 3.84
CA GLY A 108 3.98 -20.71 4.40
C GLY A 108 3.27 -19.47 3.79
N LYS A 109 2.10 -19.15 4.36
CA LYS A 109 1.25 -18.02 3.90
C LYS A 109 1.94 -16.67 4.05
N PHE A 110 2.72 -16.47 5.11
CA PHE A 110 3.37 -15.20 5.39
C PHE A 110 4.38 -14.78 4.30
N PRO A 111 5.37 -15.60 3.87
CA PRO A 111 6.28 -15.22 2.79
C PRO A 111 5.54 -14.98 1.46
N GLN A 112 4.56 -15.81 1.10
CA GLN A 112 3.77 -15.62 -0.12
C GLN A 112 3.02 -14.29 -0.09
N LEU A 113 2.34 -13.96 1.01
CA LEU A 113 1.65 -12.68 1.18
C LEU A 113 2.63 -11.51 1.19
N SER A 114 3.86 -11.68 1.72
CA SER A 114 4.89 -10.63 1.69
C SER A 114 5.28 -10.28 0.26
N LEU A 115 5.50 -11.28 -0.60
CA LEU A 115 5.78 -11.02 -2.02
C LEU A 115 4.60 -10.35 -2.73
N ILE A 116 3.38 -10.86 -2.50
CA ILE A 116 2.16 -10.28 -3.08
C ILE A 116 2.00 -8.82 -2.63
N ALA A 117 2.18 -8.53 -1.35
CA ALA A 117 2.07 -7.18 -0.82
C ALA A 117 3.12 -6.23 -1.41
N ALA A 118 4.37 -6.70 -1.59
CA ALA A 118 5.42 -5.91 -2.22
C ALA A 118 5.05 -5.54 -3.66
N VAL A 119 4.64 -6.52 -4.47
CA VAL A 119 4.23 -6.31 -5.87
C VAL A 119 3.00 -5.39 -5.95
N TYR A 120 2.00 -5.65 -5.10
CA TYR A 120 0.78 -4.85 -5.05
C TYR A 120 1.05 -3.38 -4.73
N ASN A 121 1.89 -3.10 -3.72
CA ASN A 121 2.22 -1.72 -3.35
C ASN A 121 3.08 -1.00 -4.40
N MET A 122 3.75 -1.71 -5.30
CA MET A 122 4.47 -1.12 -6.43
C MET A 122 3.56 -0.79 -7.64
N LEU A 123 2.27 -1.14 -7.59
CA LEU A 123 1.34 -0.74 -8.64
C LEU A 123 1.18 0.79 -8.69
N PRO A 124 1.02 1.38 -9.89
CA PRO A 124 1.00 2.82 -10.08
C PRO A 124 -0.36 3.47 -9.76
N TYR A 125 -0.89 3.19 -8.57
CA TYR A 125 -2.07 3.85 -8.01
C TYR A 125 -1.66 4.87 -6.96
N HIS A 126 -2.25 6.06 -6.95
CA HIS A 126 -1.88 7.15 -6.01
C HIS A 126 -2.03 6.77 -4.52
N SER A 127 -2.81 5.76 -4.23
CA SER A 127 -2.98 5.22 -2.88
C SER A 127 -1.87 4.26 -2.45
N LEU A 128 -0.99 3.86 -3.36
CA LEU A 128 0.08 2.89 -3.17
C LEU A 128 1.46 3.54 -3.36
N ASP A 129 2.51 2.89 -2.87
CA ASP A 129 3.88 3.42 -2.94
C ASP A 129 4.36 3.64 -4.38
N GLY A 130 4.04 2.71 -5.29
CA GLY A 130 4.39 2.83 -6.71
C GLY A 130 3.81 4.08 -7.35
N GLY A 131 2.57 4.43 -7.06
CA GLY A 131 1.97 5.68 -7.52
C GLY A 131 2.59 6.92 -6.90
N ALA A 132 2.96 6.86 -5.62
CA ALA A 132 3.67 7.95 -4.95
C ALA A 132 5.08 8.15 -5.54
N ILE A 133 5.78 7.06 -5.92
CA ILE A 133 7.07 7.12 -6.62
C ILE A 133 6.90 7.76 -7.99
N VAL A 134 5.92 7.32 -8.78
CA VAL A 134 5.67 7.94 -10.10
C VAL A 134 5.35 9.43 -9.96
N SER A 135 4.51 9.80 -8.99
CA SER A 135 4.17 11.20 -8.73
C SER A 135 5.40 12.03 -8.33
N LEU A 136 6.34 11.44 -7.60
CA LEU A 136 7.58 12.12 -7.19
C LEU A 136 8.41 12.60 -8.37
N PHE A 137 8.38 11.87 -9.49
CA PHE A 137 9.16 12.17 -10.68
C PHE A 137 8.38 12.85 -11.81
N SER A 138 7.04 12.77 -11.81
CA SER A 138 6.22 13.29 -12.91
C SER A 138 5.57 14.63 -12.60
N VAL A 139 5.20 14.89 -11.35
CA VAL A 139 4.49 16.12 -10.96
C VAL A 139 5.35 17.35 -11.22
N GLY A 140 4.76 18.33 -11.92
CA GLY A 140 5.44 19.58 -12.29
C GLY A 140 6.38 19.48 -13.47
N THR A 141 6.46 18.35 -14.16
CA THR A 141 7.26 18.18 -15.38
C THR A 141 6.39 18.35 -16.63
N ALA A 142 7.05 18.65 -17.78
CA ALA A 142 6.36 18.74 -19.07
C ALA A 142 5.67 17.41 -19.48
N TYR A 143 6.13 16.29 -18.93
CA TYR A 143 5.62 14.94 -19.22
C TYR A 143 4.48 14.48 -18.32
N GLU A 144 4.08 15.28 -17.33
CA GLU A 144 3.07 14.89 -16.34
C GLU A 144 1.76 14.39 -16.98
N ARG A 145 1.28 15.08 -18.03
CA ARG A 145 0.06 14.65 -18.73
C ARG A 145 0.23 13.30 -19.43
N ALA A 146 1.36 13.11 -20.12
CA ALA A 146 1.65 11.86 -20.82
C ALA A 146 1.76 10.68 -19.83
N VAL A 147 2.49 10.86 -18.73
CA VAL A 147 2.61 9.87 -17.67
C VAL A 147 1.23 9.53 -17.08
N ASN A 148 0.41 10.54 -16.74
CA ASN A 148 -0.92 10.31 -16.21
C ASN A 148 -1.85 9.58 -17.19
N SER A 149 -1.73 9.84 -18.50
CA SER A 149 -2.50 9.13 -19.53
C SER A 149 -2.08 7.67 -19.63
N ILE A 150 -0.78 7.39 -19.66
CA ILE A 150 -0.25 6.01 -19.66
C ILE A 150 -0.69 5.25 -18.42
N LEU A 151 -0.59 5.88 -17.24
CA LEU A 151 -1.03 5.24 -15.99
C LEU A 151 -2.54 4.97 -15.99
N THR A 152 -3.34 5.88 -16.53
CA THR A 152 -4.79 5.67 -16.64
C THR A 152 -5.10 4.51 -17.58
N ALA A 153 -4.44 4.42 -18.74
CA ALA A 153 -4.58 3.30 -19.66
C ALA A 153 -4.17 1.97 -19.03
N PHE A 154 -3.06 1.94 -18.28
CA PHE A 154 -2.63 0.76 -17.52
C PHE A 154 -3.66 0.33 -16.48
N LYS A 155 -4.22 1.26 -15.72
CA LYS A 155 -5.27 0.97 -14.73
C LYS A 155 -6.54 0.40 -15.39
N MET A 156 -6.95 0.97 -16.51
CA MET A 156 -8.07 0.43 -17.30
C MET A 156 -7.79 -0.97 -17.82
N LEU A 157 -6.56 -1.25 -18.27
CA LEU A 157 -6.14 -2.60 -18.66
C LEU A 157 -6.23 -3.58 -17.49
N VAL A 158 -5.75 -3.21 -16.30
CA VAL A 158 -5.84 -4.06 -15.10
C VAL A 158 -7.29 -4.37 -14.74
N ILE A 159 -8.18 -3.39 -14.82
CA ILE A 159 -9.63 -3.60 -14.59
C ILE A 159 -10.21 -4.54 -15.65
N ALA A 160 -9.90 -4.33 -16.92
CA ALA A 160 -10.40 -5.16 -18.00
C ALA A 160 -9.93 -6.62 -17.87
N VAL A 161 -8.64 -6.84 -17.57
CA VAL A 161 -8.08 -8.18 -17.36
C VAL A 161 -8.69 -8.84 -16.12
N SER A 162 -8.87 -8.12 -15.02
CA SER A 162 -9.49 -8.67 -13.81
C SER A 162 -10.99 -8.97 -13.99
N ALA A 163 -11.70 -8.17 -14.79
CA ALA A 163 -13.08 -8.43 -15.17
C ALA A 163 -13.20 -9.67 -16.07
N ALA A 164 -12.31 -9.80 -17.05
CA ALA A 164 -12.25 -11.00 -17.89
C ALA A 164 -11.93 -12.25 -17.05
N ALA A 165 -10.96 -12.16 -16.14
CA ALA A 165 -10.66 -13.25 -15.21
C ALA A 165 -11.87 -13.62 -14.35
N ALA A 166 -12.62 -12.65 -13.83
CA ALA A 166 -13.84 -12.91 -13.06
C ALA A 166 -14.94 -13.58 -13.91
N TYR A 167 -15.01 -13.24 -15.20
CA TYR A 167 -15.95 -13.86 -16.12
C TYR A 167 -15.58 -15.31 -16.48
N PHE A 168 -14.30 -15.58 -16.82
CA PHE A 168 -13.85 -16.89 -17.29
C PHE A 168 -13.50 -17.87 -16.17
N VAL A 169 -12.93 -17.40 -15.05
CA VAL A 169 -12.52 -18.22 -13.90
C VAL A 169 -13.64 -18.33 -12.86
N GLY A 170 -14.59 -17.39 -12.87
CA GLY A 170 -15.74 -17.40 -11.99
C GLY A 170 -15.48 -16.74 -10.62
N ARG A 171 -16.21 -17.21 -9.60
CA ARG A 171 -16.28 -16.55 -8.27
C ARG A 171 -14.93 -16.36 -7.57
N GLU A 172 -13.94 -17.17 -7.87
CA GLU A 172 -12.62 -17.09 -7.24
C GLU A 172 -11.82 -15.84 -7.66
N ALA A 173 -12.04 -15.34 -8.90
CA ALA A 173 -11.39 -14.14 -9.41
C ALA A 173 -12.17 -12.84 -9.11
N PHE A 174 -13.41 -12.92 -8.61
CA PHE A 174 -14.23 -11.76 -8.29
C PHE A 174 -13.59 -10.79 -7.26
N PRO A 175 -12.93 -11.27 -6.19
CA PRO A 175 -12.23 -10.39 -5.26
C PRO A 175 -11.13 -9.54 -5.92
N LEU A 176 -10.43 -10.09 -6.92
CA LEU A 176 -9.41 -9.37 -7.68
C LEU A 176 -10.02 -8.22 -8.49
N PHE A 177 -11.14 -8.47 -9.15
CA PHE A 177 -11.88 -7.45 -9.87
C PHE A 177 -12.40 -6.35 -8.94
N ALA A 178 -13.03 -6.72 -7.81
CA ALA A 178 -13.52 -5.78 -6.83
C ALA A 178 -12.39 -4.91 -6.24
N ALA A 179 -11.23 -5.50 -5.95
CA ALA A 179 -10.06 -4.77 -5.47
C ALA A 179 -9.52 -3.77 -6.50
N SER A 180 -9.41 -4.19 -7.78
CA SER A 180 -8.93 -3.31 -8.86
C SER A 180 -9.87 -2.12 -9.08
N LEU A 181 -11.18 -2.35 -9.01
CA LEU A 181 -12.20 -1.31 -9.12
C LEU A 181 -12.18 -0.35 -7.93
N ALA A 182 -12.03 -0.86 -6.70
CA ALA A 182 -11.91 -0.05 -5.49
C ALA A 182 -10.67 0.86 -5.52
N LEU A 183 -9.52 0.34 -5.98
CA LEU A 183 -8.33 1.15 -6.17
C LEU A 183 -8.54 2.27 -7.20
N PHE A 184 -9.18 1.98 -8.31
CA PHE A 184 -9.44 2.94 -9.35
C PHE A 184 -10.38 4.07 -8.89
N THR A 185 -11.47 3.70 -8.21
CA THR A 185 -12.42 4.68 -7.65
C THR A 185 -11.78 5.53 -6.56
N GLY A 186 -10.95 4.94 -5.69
CA GLY A 186 -10.16 5.65 -4.69
C GLY A 186 -9.18 6.65 -5.29
N ASP A 187 -8.57 6.30 -6.42
CA ASP A 187 -7.66 7.17 -7.17
C ASP A 187 -8.37 8.40 -7.76
N ILE A 188 -9.58 8.21 -8.30
CA ILE A 188 -10.41 9.31 -8.83
C ILE A 188 -10.82 10.27 -7.70
N ALA A 189 -11.23 9.73 -6.56
CA ALA A 189 -11.66 10.52 -5.41
C ALA A 189 -10.53 11.40 -4.83
N ARG A 190 -9.27 10.98 -4.93
CA ARG A 190 -8.10 11.74 -4.46
C ARG A 190 -7.61 12.81 -5.44
N ARG A 191 -8.03 12.76 -6.71
CA ARG A 191 -7.67 13.76 -7.73
C ARG A 191 -8.58 15.01 -7.71
N ARG A 192 -9.71 14.95 -7.00
CA ARG A 192 -10.64 16.06 -6.75
C ARG A 192 -10.30 16.76 -5.44
#